data_84c227532fb0f71a061eb81bfec1c051
#
_entry.id   84c227532fb0f71a061eb81bfec1c051
#
_cell.length_a   1.000
_cell.length_b   1.000
_cell.length_c   1.000
_cell.angle_alpha   90.00
_cell.angle_beta   90.00
_cell.angle_gamma   90.00
#
_symmetry.space_group_name_H-M   'P 1'
#
loop_
_entity.id
_entity.type
_entity.pdbx_description
1 polymer ?
#
loop_
_entity_poly.entity_id
_entity_poly.type
_entity_poly.pdbx_seq_one_letter_code
_entity_poly.pdbx_strand_id
1 'polypeptide(L)'
;MRILVTGGAGFIGSAVIRHIIQNTQHQVLNVDKLTYAGNLESLTSVDNNERYQFSQTDICDQVELEKLFQEFQPDSVMHLAAESHVDRSIDGPAAFIQTNIVGTYSLLEAARKYWLSLTVEAKEAFRFHHISTDEVYGDLEGTTDLFTETTPYTPSSPYSASKASSDHLVRAWQRTYGLPTIVTNCSNNYGPYHFPEKLIPLVILNALDIKP
;
A
#
# COMPACT_ATOMS: atom_id res chain seq x y z
N MET A 1 -6.65 -16.85 -7.82
CA MET A 1 -5.68 -15.80 -8.16
C MET A 1 -4.52 -15.84 -7.18
N ARG A 2 -3.35 -15.45 -7.63
CA ARG A 2 -2.15 -15.17 -6.81
C ARG A 2 -2.01 -13.67 -6.67
N ILE A 3 -2.05 -13.16 -5.44
CA ILE A 3 -2.05 -11.72 -5.15
C ILE A 3 -0.79 -11.36 -4.37
N LEU A 4 0.06 -10.49 -4.94
CA LEU A 4 1.19 -9.91 -4.24
C LEU A 4 0.70 -8.67 -3.49
N VAL A 5 0.83 -8.68 -2.16
CA VAL A 5 0.42 -7.56 -1.28
C VAL A 5 1.67 -6.95 -0.67
N THR A 6 1.97 -5.69 -0.95
CA THR A 6 3.04 -4.97 -0.27
C THR A 6 2.51 -4.21 0.94
N GLY A 7 3.31 -4.09 2.00
CA GLY A 7 2.85 -3.47 3.26
C GLY A 7 1.85 -4.32 4.02
N GLY A 8 1.89 -5.64 3.82
CA GLY A 8 0.90 -6.57 4.38
C GLY A 8 1.06 -6.83 5.88
N ALA A 9 2.18 -6.47 6.50
CA ALA A 9 2.34 -6.49 7.95
C ALA A 9 1.83 -5.22 8.64
N GLY A 10 1.45 -4.18 7.87
CA GLY A 10 0.82 -2.97 8.38
C GLY A 10 -0.66 -3.16 8.73
N PHE A 11 -1.28 -2.11 9.27
CA PHE A 11 -2.68 -2.13 9.72
C PHE A 11 -3.67 -2.53 8.61
N ILE A 12 -3.73 -1.78 7.52
CA ILE A 12 -4.67 -2.04 6.42
C ILE A 12 -4.28 -3.32 5.67
N GLY A 13 -2.98 -3.48 5.37
CA GLY A 13 -2.47 -4.64 4.64
C GLY A 13 -2.78 -5.97 5.33
N SER A 14 -2.61 -6.04 6.66
CA SER A 14 -2.92 -7.25 7.42
C SER A 14 -4.44 -7.56 7.42
N ALA A 15 -5.29 -6.54 7.46
CA ALA A 15 -6.73 -6.73 7.35
C ALA A 15 -7.13 -7.28 5.97
N VAL A 16 -6.54 -6.74 4.90
CA VAL A 16 -6.73 -7.24 3.52
C VAL A 16 -6.29 -8.69 3.40
N ILE A 17 -5.10 -9.05 3.90
CA ILE A 17 -4.58 -10.42 3.84
C ILE A 17 -5.49 -11.39 4.61
N ARG A 18 -5.88 -11.05 5.84
CA ARG A 18 -6.81 -11.88 6.62
C ARG A 18 -8.13 -12.08 5.86
N HIS A 19 -8.69 -11.01 5.29
CA HIS A 19 -9.91 -11.10 4.51
C HIS A 19 -9.75 -12.02 3.30
N ILE A 20 -8.69 -11.89 2.52
CA ILE A 20 -8.45 -12.72 1.33
C ILE A 20 -8.33 -14.20 1.73
N ILE A 21 -7.51 -14.51 2.72
CA ILE A 21 -7.24 -15.90 3.13
C ILE A 21 -8.47 -16.56 3.74
N GLN A 22 -9.26 -15.83 4.54
CA GLN A 22 -10.42 -16.37 5.25
C GLN A 22 -11.66 -16.48 4.35
N ASN A 23 -11.84 -15.58 3.38
CA ASN A 23 -13.10 -15.47 2.64
C ASN A 23 -12.97 -15.84 1.15
N THR A 24 -11.78 -16.17 0.66
CA THR A 24 -11.56 -16.55 -0.75
C THR A 24 -10.64 -17.77 -0.85
N GLN A 25 -10.44 -18.28 -2.09
CA GLN A 25 -9.47 -19.32 -2.39
C GLN A 25 -8.18 -18.75 -3.01
N HIS A 26 -7.91 -17.45 -2.87
CA HIS A 26 -6.72 -16.82 -3.43
C HIS A 26 -5.48 -17.13 -2.61
N GLN A 27 -4.32 -17.10 -3.26
CA GLN A 27 -3.00 -17.17 -2.64
C GLN A 27 -2.46 -15.76 -2.46
N VAL A 28 -1.73 -15.53 -1.38
CA VAL A 28 -1.14 -14.23 -1.05
C VAL A 28 0.36 -14.38 -0.80
N LEU A 29 1.15 -13.56 -1.48
CA LEU A 29 2.52 -13.24 -1.09
C LEU A 29 2.52 -11.87 -0.40
N ASN A 30 2.79 -11.84 0.89
CA ASN A 30 2.99 -10.63 1.67
C ASN A 30 4.44 -10.17 1.56
N VAL A 31 4.66 -8.98 1.02
CA VAL A 31 5.98 -8.33 0.91
C VAL A 31 6.02 -7.14 1.85
N ASP A 32 6.82 -7.21 2.91
CA ASP A 32 6.95 -6.13 3.89
C ASP A 32 8.37 -6.09 4.44
N LYS A 33 8.94 -4.90 4.63
CA LYS A 33 10.29 -4.77 5.19
C LYS A 33 10.33 -4.78 6.72
N LEU A 34 9.15 -4.81 7.38
CA LEU A 34 9.00 -4.77 8.83
C LEU A 34 9.62 -3.53 9.47
N THR A 35 9.09 -2.36 9.13
CA THR A 35 9.40 -1.11 9.83
C THR A 35 8.69 -1.06 11.18
N TYR A 36 8.77 0.08 11.87
CA TYR A 36 8.13 0.29 13.17
C TYR A 36 6.61 0.01 13.20
N ALA A 37 5.91 0.14 12.07
CA ALA A 37 4.48 -0.10 11.94
C ALA A 37 4.13 -1.51 11.43
N GLY A 38 5.12 -2.29 11.02
CA GLY A 38 4.94 -3.66 10.54
C GLY A 38 4.93 -4.66 11.71
N ASN A 39 3.82 -5.39 11.88
CA ASN A 39 3.68 -6.39 12.93
C ASN A 39 3.04 -7.68 12.41
N LEU A 40 3.81 -8.76 12.37
CA LEU A 40 3.33 -10.08 11.92
C LEU A 40 2.33 -10.72 12.88
N GLU A 41 2.26 -10.31 14.15
CA GLU A 41 1.26 -10.80 15.10
C GLU A 41 -0.17 -10.51 14.62
N SER A 42 -0.37 -9.45 13.84
CA SER A 42 -1.67 -9.14 13.22
C SER A 42 -2.12 -10.18 12.19
N LEU A 43 -1.24 -11.10 11.78
CA LEU A 43 -1.47 -12.15 10.79
C LEU A 43 -1.48 -13.57 11.38
N THR A 44 -1.35 -13.75 12.70
CA THR A 44 -1.30 -15.07 13.36
C THR A 44 -2.50 -15.97 13.06
N SER A 45 -3.66 -15.39 12.74
CA SER A 45 -4.85 -16.17 12.36
C SER A 45 -4.75 -16.79 10.95
N VAL A 46 -3.73 -16.44 10.17
CA VAL A 46 -3.54 -16.90 8.78
C VAL A 46 -2.12 -17.32 8.45
N ASP A 47 -1.15 -17.15 9.36
CA ASP A 47 0.28 -17.40 9.14
C ASP A 47 0.61 -18.85 8.78
N ASN A 48 -0.16 -19.83 9.31
CA ASN A 48 0.02 -21.25 9.02
C ASN A 48 -0.82 -21.74 7.82
N ASN A 49 -1.49 -20.85 7.08
CA ASN A 49 -2.27 -21.23 5.93
C ASN A 49 -1.36 -21.45 4.69
N GLU A 50 -1.48 -22.60 4.02
CA GLU A 50 -0.68 -22.94 2.82
C GLU A 50 -0.78 -21.95 1.67
N ARG A 51 -1.84 -21.13 1.65
CA ARG A 51 -2.08 -20.09 0.64
C ARG A 51 -1.44 -18.74 1.02
N TYR A 52 -0.84 -18.62 2.20
CA TYR A 52 -0.14 -17.43 2.66
C TYR A 52 1.37 -17.65 2.63
N GLN A 53 2.08 -16.68 2.06
CA GLN A 53 3.55 -16.62 2.06
C GLN A 53 4.00 -15.24 2.52
N PHE A 54 5.15 -15.17 3.17
CA PHE A 54 5.77 -13.92 3.61
C PHE A 54 7.19 -13.78 3.06
N SER A 55 7.52 -12.60 2.57
CA SER A 55 8.88 -12.18 2.22
C SER A 55 9.23 -10.87 2.91
N GLN A 56 10.29 -10.88 3.70
CA GLN A 56 10.82 -9.66 4.30
C GLN A 56 11.68 -8.92 3.28
N THR A 57 11.07 -8.02 2.52
CA THR A 57 11.72 -7.31 1.41
C THR A 57 11.33 -5.83 1.40
N ASP A 58 12.31 -4.96 1.19
CA ASP A 58 12.07 -3.53 0.93
C ASP A 58 11.61 -3.35 -0.53
N ILE A 59 10.52 -2.61 -0.74
CA ILE A 59 10.04 -2.30 -2.09
C ILE A 59 11.01 -1.44 -2.91
N CYS A 60 12.05 -0.89 -2.29
CA CYS A 60 13.15 -0.22 -2.97
C CYS A 60 14.18 -1.21 -3.56
N ASP A 61 14.16 -2.47 -3.15
CA ASP A 61 15.05 -3.52 -3.70
C ASP A 61 14.45 -4.11 -4.98
N GLN A 62 14.72 -3.46 -6.09
CA GLN A 62 14.22 -3.88 -7.40
C GLN A 62 14.66 -5.28 -7.79
N VAL A 63 15.86 -5.70 -7.43
CA VAL A 63 16.39 -7.02 -7.78
C VAL A 63 15.61 -8.13 -7.08
N GLU A 64 15.38 -7.98 -5.77
CA GLU A 64 14.60 -8.95 -5.02
C GLU A 64 13.12 -8.94 -5.43
N LEU A 65 12.54 -7.77 -5.72
CA LEU A 65 11.19 -7.69 -6.28
C LEU A 65 11.06 -8.47 -7.60
N GLU A 66 11.98 -8.27 -8.55
CA GLU A 66 11.96 -9.00 -9.83
C GLU A 66 11.99 -10.51 -9.64
N LYS A 67 12.82 -10.99 -8.69
CA LYS A 67 12.86 -12.41 -8.32
C LYS A 67 11.53 -12.89 -7.75
N LEU A 68 10.95 -12.15 -6.79
CA LEU A 68 9.64 -12.50 -6.21
C LEU A 68 8.54 -12.56 -7.27
N PHE A 69 8.51 -11.64 -8.24
CA PHE A 69 7.57 -11.71 -9.36
C PHE A 69 7.75 -12.97 -10.22
N GLN A 70 8.99 -13.38 -10.47
CA GLN A 70 9.26 -14.60 -11.26
C GLN A 70 8.89 -15.87 -10.49
N GLU A 71 9.16 -15.94 -9.20
CA GLU A 71 8.88 -17.11 -8.36
C GLU A 71 7.38 -17.25 -8.05
N PHE A 72 6.74 -16.18 -7.59
CA PHE A 72 5.34 -16.19 -7.19
C PHE A 72 4.37 -16.06 -8.38
N GLN A 73 4.77 -15.42 -9.47
CA GLN A 73 3.96 -15.18 -10.67
C GLN A 73 2.56 -14.60 -10.37
N PRO A 74 2.46 -13.41 -9.80
CA PRO A 74 1.17 -12.86 -9.36
C PRO A 74 0.24 -12.55 -10.53
N ASP A 75 -1.06 -12.80 -10.32
CA ASP A 75 -2.14 -12.35 -11.22
C ASP A 75 -2.48 -10.87 -10.96
N SER A 76 -2.18 -10.38 -9.76
CA SER A 76 -2.38 -8.97 -9.38
C SER A 76 -1.46 -8.54 -8.26
N VAL A 77 -1.24 -7.23 -8.18
CA VAL A 77 -0.52 -6.54 -7.10
C VAL A 77 -1.48 -5.64 -6.35
N MET A 78 -1.45 -5.68 -5.02
CA MET A 78 -2.06 -4.67 -4.15
C MET A 78 -0.95 -3.93 -3.40
N HIS A 79 -0.70 -2.68 -3.78
CA HIS A 79 0.39 -1.88 -3.25
C HIS A 79 -0.09 -0.99 -2.10
N LEU A 80 0.17 -1.46 -0.84
CA LEU A 80 -0.15 -0.74 0.39
C LEU A 80 1.10 -0.29 1.16
N ALA A 81 2.30 -0.73 0.77
CA ALA A 81 3.53 -0.31 1.44
C ALA A 81 3.73 1.20 1.28
N ALA A 82 3.81 1.92 2.39
CA ALA A 82 4.08 3.35 2.43
C ALA A 82 4.55 3.78 3.82
N GLU A 83 5.35 4.82 3.90
CA GLU A 83 5.43 5.65 5.09
C GLU A 83 4.17 6.53 5.15
N SER A 84 3.45 6.55 6.29
CA SER A 84 2.09 7.08 6.36
C SER A 84 1.77 8.02 7.52
N HIS A 85 2.76 8.39 8.35
CA HIS A 85 2.54 9.26 9.51
C HIS A 85 2.88 10.72 9.15
N VAL A 86 1.88 11.60 9.11
CA VAL A 86 2.05 13.01 8.68
C VAL A 86 3.11 13.73 9.51
N ASP A 87 3.04 13.70 10.85
CA ASP A 87 4.01 14.41 11.70
C ASP A 87 5.44 13.91 11.47
N ARG A 88 5.64 12.60 11.35
CA ARG A 88 6.96 12.04 11.00
C ARG A 88 7.44 12.50 9.62
N SER A 89 6.54 12.81 8.69
CA SER A 89 6.92 13.33 7.38
C SER A 89 7.47 14.78 7.46
N ILE A 90 7.02 15.53 8.45
CA ILE A 90 7.50 16.89 8.70
C ILE A 90 8.91 16.85 9.28
N ASP A 91 9.15 15.95 10.26
CA ASP A 91 10.45 15.83 10.91
C ASP A 91 11.51 15.14 10.04
N GLY A 92 11.10 14.17 9.20
CA GLY A 92 12.01 13.34 8.40
C GLY A 92 11.45 13.00 7.02
N PRO A 93 11.30 13.94 6.08
CA PRO A 93 10.65 13.71 4.78
C PRO A 93 11.41 12.73 3.87
N ALA A 94 12.71 12.53 4.07
CA ALA A 94 13.52 11.68 3.21
C ALA A 94 13.02 10.22 3.16
N ALA A 95 12.56 9.65 4.27
CA ALA A 95 12.01 8.30 4.32
C ALA A 95 10.74 8.18 3.47
N PHE A 96 9.91 9.23 3.43
CA PHE A 96 8.68 9.27 2.61
C PHE A 96 9.00 9.36 1.12
N ILE A 97 9.98 10.17 0.74
CA ILE A 97 10.47 10.22 -0.67
C ILE A 97 11.00 8.85 -1.08
N GLN A 98 11.87 8.26 -0.26
CA GLN A 98 12.48 6.96 -0.57
C GLN A 98 11.42 5.85 -0.67
N THR A 99 10.56 5.70 0.32
CA THR A 99 9.57 4.61 0.32
C THR A 99 8.44 4.87 -0.66
N ASN A 100 7.80 6.03 -0.60
CA ASN A 100 6.56 6.26 -1.34
C ASN A 100 6.81 6.58 -2.82
N ILE A 101 7.92 7.23 -3.16
CA ILE A 101 8.23 7.57 -4.57
C ILE A 101 9.18 6.55 -5.18
N VAL A 102 10.38 6.38 -4.61
CA VAL A 102 11.40 5.49 -5.18
C VAL A 102 10.96 4.02 -5.05
N GLY A 103 10.39 3.62 -3.90
CA GLY A 103 9.84 2.27 -3.72
C GLY A 103 8.68 1.95 -4.68
N THR A 104 7.75 2.89 -4.88
CA THR A 104 6.68 2.73 -5.87
C THR A 104 7.24 2.62 -7.30
N TYR A 105 8.24 3.43 -7.65
CA TYR A 105 8.93 3.32 -8.93
C TYR A 105 9.56 1.93 -9.13
N SER A 106 10.32 1.43 -8.16
CA SER A 106 10.96 0.12 -8.22
C SER A 106 9.95 -1.02 -8.38
N LEU A 107 8.85 -0.96 -7.63
CA LEU A 107 7.77 -1.94 -7.73
C LEU A 107 7.04 -1.88 -9.09
N LEU A 108 6.81 -0.68 -9.63
CA LEU A 108 6.22 -0.49 -10.96
C LEU A 108 7.11 -1.06 -12.05
N GLU A 109 8.44 -0.87 -11.99
CA GLU A 109 9.38 -1.43 -12.96
C GLU A 109 9.44 -2.97 -12.88
N ALA A 110 9.48 -3.54 -11.68
CA ALA A 110 9.43 -4.98 -11.50
C ALA A 110 8.12 -5.57 -12.05
N ALA A 111 6.97 -4.94 -11.73
CA ALA A 111 5.67 -5.36 -12.24
C ALA A 111 5.56 -5.21 -13.77
N ARG A 112 6.07 -4.12 -14.35
CA ARG A 112 6.08 -3.91 -15.80
C ARG A 112 6.92 -4.94 -16.52
N LYS A 113 8.13 -5.22 -16.03
CA LYS A 113 9.03 -6.23 -16.60
C LYS A 113 8.37 -7.62 -16.58
N TYR A 114 7.76 -8.00 -15.47
CA TYR A 114 7.02 -9.24 -15.34
C TYR A 114 5.82 -9.27 -16.28
N TRP A 115 4.97 -8.23 -16.27
CA TRP A 115 3.78 -8.12 -17.12
C TRP A 115 4.12 -8.25 -18.60
N LEU A 116 5.23 -7.67 -19.07
CA LEU A 116 5.68 -7.79 -20.47
C LEU A 116 6.00 -9.25 -20.87
N SER A 117 6.37 -10.11 -19.91
CA SER A 117 6.64 -11.52 -20.16
C SER A 117 5.42 -12.43 -20.21
N LEU A 118 4.23 -11.92 -19.81
CA LEU A 118 2.98 -12.68 -19.77
C LEU A 118 2.40 -12.95 -21.16
N THR A 119 1.51 -13.95 -21.28
CA THR A 119 0.66 -14.15 -22.46
C THR A 119 -0.31 -12.97 -22.65
N VAL A 120 -0.94 -12.86 -23.80
CA VAL A 120 -1.90 -11.78 -24.09
C VAL A 120 -3.05 -11.80 -23.08
N GLU A 121 -3.63 -12.96 -22.84
CA GLU A 121 -4.76 -13.15 -21.92
C GLU A 121 -4.38 -12.81 -20.48
N ALA A 122 -3.19 -13.22 -20.04
CA ALA A 122 -2.69 -12.91 -18.70
C ALA A 122 -2.38 -11.40 -18.53
N LYS A 123 -1.88 -10.75 -19.58
CA LYS A 123 -1.68 -9.29 -19.59
C LYS A 123 -3.00 -8.52 -19.44
N GLU A 124 -4.04 -8.96 -20.13
CA GLU A 124 -5.37 -8.34 -20.05
C GLU A 124 -6.02 -8.53 -18.67
N ALA A 125 -5.77 -9.67 -18.03
CA ALA A 125 -6.29 -9.98 -16.70
C ALA A 125 -5.51 -9.33 -15.56
N PHE A 126 -4.22 -9.06 -15.73
CA PHE A 126 -3.34 -8.50 -14.71
C PHE A 126 -3.83 -7.14 -14.21
N ARG A 127 -3.67 -6.87 -12.91
CA ARG A 127 -3.97 -5.55 -12.31
C ARG A 127 -2.91 -5.16 -11.30
N PHE A 128 -2.45 -3.92 -11.42
CA PHE A 128 -1.64 -3.24 -10.42
C PHE A 128 -2.52 -2.24 -9.67
N HIS A 129 -2.94 -2.59 -8.45
CA HIS A 129 -3.80 -1.74 -7.62
C HIS A 129 -2.95 -0.98 -6.61
N HIS A 130 -2.87 0.34 -6.78
CA HIS A 130 -2.21 1.27 -5.86
C HIS A 130 -3.21 1.88 -4.90
N ILE A 131 -2.96 1.72 -3.61
CA ILE A 131 -3.80 2.29 -2.54
C ILE A 131 -3.19 3.62 -2.12
N SER A 132 -3.90 4.71 -2.40
CA SER A 132 -3.56 6.07 -2.06
C SER A 132 -4.45 6.60 -0.91
N THR A 133 -4.49 7.89 -0.72
CA THR A 133 -5.20 8.60 0.34
C THR A 133 -5.96 9.79 -0.23
N ASP A 134 -7.04 10.20 0.42
CA ASP A 134 -7.75 11.44 0.13
C ASP A 134 -6.91 12.69 0.46
N GLU A 135 -5.89 12.60 1.29
CA GLU A 135 -4.99 13.71 1.61
C GLU A 135 -4.24 14.27 0.39
N VAL A 136 -4.20 13.55 -0.74
CA VAL A 136 -3.64 14.08 -2.01
C VAL A 136 -4.47 15.22 -2.59
N TYR A 137 -5.73 15.32 -2.20
CA TYR A 137 -6.65 16.40 -2.65
C TYR A 137 -6.51 17.68 -1.80
N GLY A 138 -5.81 17.62 -0.67
CA GLY A 138 -5.72 18.73 0.29
C GLY A 138 -6.84 18.71 1.31
N ASP A 139 -7.38 19.88 1.64
CA ASP A 139 -8.49 20.04 2.57
C ASP A 139 -9.73 20.65 1.89
N LEU A 140 -10.87 20.56 2.56
CA LEU A 140 -12.15 21.14 2.12
C LEU A 140 -12.54 22.31 3.02
N GLU A 141 -11.58 22.98 3.65
CA GLU A 141 -11.82 24.04 4.62
C GLU A 141 -12.69 25.15 4.00
N GLY A 142 -13.77 25.50 4.69
CA GLY A 142 -14.69 26.54 4.24
C GLY A 142 -15.69 26.11 3.16
N THR A 143 -15.73 24.82 2.78
CA THR A 143 -16.68 24.30 1.80
C THR A 143 -17.57 23.19 2.38
N THR A 144 -18.65 22.84 1.65
CA THR A 144 -19.49 21.65 1.89
C THR A 144 -19.29 20.60 0.78
N ASP A 145 -18.27 20.77 -0.07
CA ASP A 145 -18.01 19.90 -1.19
C ASP A 145 -17.46 18.54 -0.74
N LEU A 146 -17.44 17.59 -1.66
CA LEU A 146 -16.84 16.27 -1.47
C LEU A 146 -15.71 16.10 -2.48
N PHE A 147 -14.69 15.34 -2.10
CA PHE A 147 -13.69 14.88 -3.06
C PHE A 147 -14.31 13.93 -4.09
N THR A 148 -13.90 14.10 -5.33
CA THR A 148 -14.29 13.27 -6.47
C THR A 148 -13.06 12.90 -7.27
N GLU A 149 -13.21 12.00 -8.24
CA GLU A 149 -12.12 11.58 -9.13
C GLU A 149 -11.60 12.71 -10.04
N THR A 150 -12.34 13.83 -10.11
CA THR A 150 -11.97 15.03 -10.87
C THR A 150 -11.41 16.16 -10.01
N THR A 151 -11.41 16.00 -8.68
CA THR A 151 -10.83 16.99 -7.77
C THR A 151 -9.33 17.12 -8.04
N PRO A 152 -8.80 18.35 -8.24
CA PRO A 152 -7.36 18.56 -8.41
C PRO A 152 -6.57 18.13 -7.17
N TYR A 153 -5.37 17.61 -7.38
CA TYR A 153 -4.44 17.31 -6.30
C TYR A 153 -3.81 18.59 -5.77
N THR A 154 -3.94 18.83 -4.46
CA THR A 154 -3.38 19.99 -3.74
C THR A 154 -2.75 19.55 -2.40
N PRO A 155 -1.79 18.60 -2.40
CA PRO A 155 -1.23 18.05 -1.17
C PRO A 155 -0.52 19.12 -0.34
N SER A 156 -0.73 19.10 0.98
CA SER A 156 -0.24 20.14 1.91
C SER A 156 0.85 19.64 2.87
N SER A 157 1.20 18.34 2.87
CA SER A 157 2.25 17.77 3.71
C SER A 157 3.29 17.01 2.89
N PRO A 158 4.52 16.75 3.42
CA PRO A 158 5.48 15.88 2.73
C PRO A 158 4.93 14.47 2.49
N TYR A 159 4.12 13.93 3.41
CA TYR A 159 3.42 12.67 3.22
C TYR A 159 2.47 12.73 2.03
N SER A 160 1.49 13.64 2.06
CA SER A 160 0.50 13.74 0.98
C SER A 160 1.14 14.08 -0.37
N ALA A 161 2.19 14.92 -0.39
CA ALA A 161 2.97 15.20 -1.60
C ALA A 161 3.67 13.95 -2.15
N SER A 162 4.25 13.11 -1.27
CA SER A 162 4.85 11.84 -1.68
C SER A 162 3.83 10.84 -2.23
N LYS A 163 2.62 10.80 -1.65
CA LYS A 163 1.52 9.96 -2.15
C LYS A 163 0.98 10.46 -3.49
N ALA A 164 0.78 11.78 -3.63
CA ALA A 164 0.39 12.38 -4.91
C ALA A 164 1.43 12.10 -6.01
N SER A 165 2.72 12.14 -5.67
CA SER A 165 3.81 11.78 -6.60
C SER A 165 3.73 10.32 -7.03
N SER A 166 3.49 9.39 -6.10
CA SER A 166 3.33 7.97 -6.44
C SER A 166 2.09 7.71 -7.30
N ASP A 167 0.97 8.38 -7.06
CA ASP A 167 -0.23 8.31 -7.90
C ASP A 167 0.07 8.76 -9.34
N HIS A 168 0.83 9.84 -9.50
CA HIS A 168 1.26 10.32 -10.82
C HIS A 168 2.20 9.33 -11.53
N LEU A 169 3.11 8.65 -10.79
CA LEU A 169 3.93 7.58 -11.36
C LEU A 169 3.05 6.42 -11.85
N VAL A 170 2.10 5.94 -11.06
CA VAL A 170 1.18 4.86 -11.44
C VAL A 170 0.40 5.21 -12.70
N ARG A 171 -0.15 6.44 -12.77
CA ARG A 171 -0.82 6.94 -13.99
C ARG A 171 0.12 7.02 -15.19
N ALA A 172 1.37 7.46 -14.99
CA ALA A 172 2.35 7.55 -16.06
C ALA A 172 2.68 6.17 -16.63
N TRP A 173 2.83 5.13 -15.78
CA TRP A 173 3.07 3.75 -16.22
C TRP A 173 1.92 3.18 -17.03
N GLN A 174 0.68 3.48 -16.65
CA GLN A 174 -0.49 3.13 -17.47
C GLN A 174 -0.47 3.82 -18.82
N ARG A 175 -0.30 5.15 -18.82
CA ARG A 175 -0.41 5.96 -20.04
C ARG A 175 0.75 5.73 -21.02
N THR A 176 1.95 5.52 -20.50
CA THR A 176 3.17 5.40 -21.33
C THR A 176 3.42 3.96 -21.76
N TYR A 177 3.24 3.00 -20.85
CA TYR A 177 3.62 1.61 -21.08
C TYR A 177 2.42 0.66 -21.22
N GLY A 178 1.22 1.09 -20.92
CA GLY A 178 0.01 0.27 -20.98
C GLY A 178 -0.19 -0.67 -19.81
N LEU A 179 0.62 -0.54 -18.72
CA LEU A 179 0.45 -1.38 -17.53
C LEU A 179 -0.95 -1.19 -16.95
N PRO A 180 -1.77 -2.26 -16.76
CA PRO A 180 -3.14 -2.10 -16.26
C PRO A 180 -3.14 -1.72 -14.77
N THR A 181 -3.39 -0.46 -14.47
CA THR A 181 -3.36 0.07 -13.10
C THR A 181 -4.73 0.50 -12.61
N ILE A 182 -4.92 0.44 -11.30
CA ILE A 182 -6.06 1.01 -10.56
C ILE A 182 -5.46 1.86 -9.45
N VAL A 183 -5.98 3.07 -9.25
CA VAL A 183 -5.66 3.91 -8.08
C VAL A 183 -6.94 4.12 -7.28
N THR A 184 -6.88 3.89 -5.97
CA THR A 184 -7.97 4.18 -5.05
C THR A 184 -7.49 5.10 -3.94
N ASN A 185 -8.27 6.13 -3.64
CA ASN A 185 -7.99 7.10 -2.59
C ASN A 185 -8.94 6.85 -1.43
N CYS A 186 -8.44 6.22 -0.37
CA CYS A 186 -9.25 5.98 0.82
C CYS A 186 -9.13 7.15 1.80
N SER A 187 -10.21 7.43 2.52
CA SER A 187 -10.19 8.30 3.69
C SER A 187 -9.71 7.54 4.93
N ASN A 188 -9.85 8.12 6.12
CA ASN A 188 -9.37 7.54 7.36
C ASN A 188 -9.98 6.15 7.64
N ASN A 189 -9.09 5.20 7.88
CA ASN A 189 -9.45 3.84 8.27
C ASN A 189 -9.25 3.65 9.77
N TYR A 190 -10.07 2.82 10.40
CA TYR A 190 -9.93 2.42 11.79
C TYR A 190 -10.39 0.97 11.98
N GLY A 191 -9.91 0.32 13.03
CA GLY A 191 -10.26 -1.07 13.32
C GLY A 191 -9.21 -1.82 14.14
N PRO A 192 -9.37 -3.15 14.31
CA PRO A 192 -8.41 -3.98 15.03
C PRO A 192 -6.99 -3.90 14.45
N TYR A 193 -5.98 -3.92 15.32
CA TYR A 193 -4.56 -3.80 14.99
C TYR A 193 -4.13 -2.42 14.44
N HIS A 194 -4.95 -1.39 14.63
CA HIS A 194 -4.54 -0.02 14.30
C HIS A 194 -3.38 0.41 15.19
N PHE A 195 -2.34 1.00 14.59
CA PHE A 195 -1.11 1.33 15.32
C PHE A 195 -1.37 2.33 16.46
N PRO A 196 -0.80 2.14 17.67
CA PRO A 196 -1.18 2.88 18.88
C PRO A 196 -0.96 4.39 18.85
N GLU A 197 -0.12 4.91 17.97
CA GLU A 197 0.12 6.36 17.82
C GLU A 197 -1.01 7.09 17.08
N LYS A 198 -1.94 6.36 16.45
CA LYS A 198 -3.07 6.94 15.73
C LYS A 198 -4.18 7.36 16.70
N LEU A 199 -4.95 8.39 16.31
CA LEU A 199 -5.92 9.06 17.18
C LEU A 199 -6.84 8.08 17.96
N ILE A 200 -7.53 7.18 17.27
CA ILE A 200 -8.52 6.31 17.91
C ILE A 200 -7.89 5.36 18.95
N PRO A 201 -6.86 4.56 18.62
CA PRO A 201 -6.25 3.70 19.61
C PRO A 201 -5.54 4.50 20.73
N LEU A 202 -4.95 5.67 20.42
CA LEU A 202 -4.33 6.53 21.43
C LEU A 202 -5.36 7.04 22.44
N VAL A 203 -6.52 7.52 21.97
CA VAL A 203 -7.62 7.96 22.86
C VAL A 203 -8.14 6.82 23.73
N ILE A 204 -8.28 5.60 23.16
CA ILE A 204 -8.70 4.41 23.93
C ILE A 204 -7.67 4.10 25.02
N LEU A 205 -6.38 4.06 24.70
CA LEU A 205 -5.31 3.76 25.66
C LEU A 205 -5.25 4.84 26.76
N ASN A 206 -5.30 6.12 26.41
CA ASN A 206 -5.31 7.21 27.39
C ASN A 206 -6.53 7.14 28.30
N ALA A 207 -7.71 6.83 27.77
CA ALA A 207 -8.92 6.67 28.57
C ALA A 207 -8.82 5.49 29.56
N LEU A 208 -8.22 4.36 29.15
CA LEU A 208 -7.98 3.21 30.04
C LEU A 208 -6.96 3.54 31.13
N ASP A 209 -5.93 4.32 30.83
CA ASP A 209 -4.89 4.74 31.76
C ASP A 209 -5.28 5.98 32.59
N ILE A 210 -6.49 6.52 32.40
CA ILE A 210 -6.96 7.78 33.07
C ILE A 210 -5.99 8.95 32.80
N LYS A 211 -5.41 9.01 31.60
CA LYS A 211 -4.56 10.12 31.13
C LYS A 211 -5.40 11.14 30.35
N PRO A 212 -5.02 12.43 30.40
CA PRO A 212 -5.68 13.47 29.58
C PRO A 212 -5.51 13.24 28.08
#